data_42fbac881d79f489273c4cd4dab6738a
#
_entry.id   42fbac881d79f489273c4cd4dab6738a
#
_cell.length_a   1.000
_cell.length_b   1.000
_cell.length_c   1.000
_cell.angle_alpha   90.00
_cell.angle_beta   90.00
_cell.angle_gamma   90.00
#
_symmetry.space_group_name_H-M   'P 1'
#
loop_
_entity.id
_entity.type
_entity.pdbx_description
1 polymer ?
#
loop_
_entity_poly.entity_id
_entity_poly.type
_entity_poly.pdbx_seq_one_letter_code
_entity_poly.pdbx_strand_id
1 'polypeptide(L)'
;MDQVLNPYNPGSGVRPHELAGRATEVRELDVALQRLLIGRSGKSQLLTGLHGVGKTVLLYEFSRAAARRGFIHEHIEVGDDGRLPLRLAVALCKALLKLGGKKKVKGMNRRALGVLKAFTLTLPDGGSLLLDVEVVPGTSDSGDLASDLGGLFEEVGQVARAHDGGVFLTIDEMHHLPAASLEALIVGLHRVHRLGLPVVIAGAGLPSLPAVSGEARSYLEGMFRFRPLGPLTPDEGADALVVPAAAEGVGWKAGALTRMYEVTMGYPSFIQEFGKQAWDLAEEGSKVIRLSDVERSIPLATAELDEDFFGVWAGRTTAPERAYLRAMAELGPGVVRSAEVAALLGKKTTQVAPVRDTLMKKALCFSPRFNELAFTVPMFDQFMKRWIPSPPS
;
A
#
# COMPACT_ATOMS: atom_id res chain seq x y z
N MET A 1 -28.86 11.18 -12.16
CA MET A 1 -29.27 9.80 -11.76
C MET A 1 -29.52 9.76 -10.26
N ASP A 2 -30.05 8.66 -9.72
CA ASP A 2 -30.16 8.52 -8.25
C ASP A 2 -28.77 8.39 -7.64
N GLN A 3 -28.42 9.32 -6.77
CA GLN A 3 -27.11 9.36 -6.10
C GLN A 3 -26.93 8.26 -5.06
N VAL A 4 -28.05 7.72 -4.52
CA VAL A 4 -28.01 6.60 -3.54
C VAL A 4 -27.56 5.31 -4.23
N LEU A 5 -27.86 5.17 -5.52
CA LEU A 5 -27.49 4.00 -6.33
C LEU A 5 -26.12 4.19 -7.04
N ASN A 6 -25.39 5.27 -6.75
CA ASN A 6 -24.09 5.50 -7.35
C ASN A 6 -23.09 4.40 -6.98
N PRO A 7 -22.60 3.60 -7.94
CA PRO A 7 -21.75 2.44 -7.64
C PRO A 7 -20.28 2.81 -7.42
N TYR A 8 -19.90 4.06 -7.67
CA TYR A 8 -18.52 4.51 -7.54
C TYR A 8 -18.25 5.00 -6.12
N ASN A 9 -17.23 4.41 -5.50
CA ASN A 9 -16.84 4.67 -4.11
C ASN A 9 -15.41 5.24 -4.05
N PRO A 10 -15.19 6.53 -4.25
CA PRO A 10 -13.89 7.14 -4.02
C PRO A 10 -13.53 7.10 -2.54
N GLY A 11 -12.23 7.08 -2.26
CA GLY A 11 -11.71 7.09 -0.89
C GLY A 11 -10.50 6.18 -0.73
N SER A 12 -9.62 6.52 0.22
CA SER A 12 -8.41 5.75 0.49
C SER A 12 -8.76 4.37 1.07
N GLY A 13 -8.32 3.31 0.42
CA GLY A 13 -8.55 1.94 0.87
C GLY A 13 -9.99 1.43 0.71
N VAL A 14 -10.89 2.25 0.19
CA VAL A 14 -12.28 1.84 -0.05
C VAL A 14 -12.33 0.86 -1.23
N ARG A 15 -13.00 -0.27 -1.00
CA ARG A 15 -13.14 -1.29 -2.04
C ARG A 15 -14.10 -0.82 -3.13
N PRO A 16 -13.67 -0.79 -4.41
CA PRO A 16 -14.60 -0.57 -5.51
C PRO A 16 -15.52 -1.78 -5.72
N HIS A 17 -16.64 -1.60 -6.39
CA HIS A 17 -17.53 -2.69 -6.79
C HIS A 17 -16.80 -3.69 -7.72
N GLU A 18 -16.01 -3.19 -8.67
CA GLU A 18 -15.21 -3.98 -9.58
C GLU A 18 -13.71 -3.76 -9.33
N LEU A 19 -12.98 -4.86 -9.10
CA LEU A 19 -11.52 -4.86 -8.96
C LEU A 19 -10.86 -5.10 -10.32
N ALA A 20 -11.05 -4.17 -11.24
CA ALA A 20 -10.56 -4.28 -12.60
C ALA A 20 -9.03 -4.45 -12.66
N GLY A 21 -8.54 -5.29 -13.56
CA GLY A 21 -7.12 -5.45 -13.89
C GLY A 21 -6.25 -6.07 -12.79
N ARG A 22 -6.81 -6.65 -11.73
CA ARG A 22 -6.04 -7.18 -10.58
C ARG A 22 -6.27 -8.68 -10.30
N ALA A 23 -6.99 -9.36 -11.17
CA ALA A 23 -7.33 -10.78 -10.98
C ALA A 23 -6.10 -11.71 -10.98
N THR A 24 -5.06 -11.35 -11.73
CA THR A 24 -3.82 -12.13 -11.81
C THR A 24 -3.08 -12.14 -10.48
N GLU A 25 -2.92 -10.97 -9.84
CA GLU A 25 -2.25 -10.83 -8.55
C GLU A 25 -2.97 -11.63 -7.46
N VAL A 26 -4.30 -11.55 -7.42
CA VAL A 26 -5.13 -12.30 -6.44
C VAL A 26 -5.01 -13.79 -6.67
N ARG A 27 -5.08 -14.25 -7.93
CA ARG A 27 -4.94 -15.68 -8.27
C ARG A 27 -3.57 -16.24 -7.91
N GLU A 28 -2.50 -15.52 -8.19
CA GLU A 28 -1.15 -15.97 -7.89
C GLU A 28 -0.88 -16.03 -6.38
N LEU A 29 -1.42 -15.09 -5.60
CA LEU A 29 -1.40 -15.18 -4.15
C LEU A 29 -2.15 -16.43 -3.68
N ASP A 30 -3.36 -16.67 -4.19
CA ASP A 30 -4.18 -17.81 -3.82
C ASP A 30 -3.44 -19.14 -4.06
N VAL A 31 -2.73 -19.27 -5.19
CA VAL A 31 -1.88 -20.43 -5.49
C VAL A 31 -0.72 -20.53 -4.48
N ALA A 32 -0.07 -19.41 -4.13
CA ALA A 32 1.02 -19.42 -3.16
C ALA A 32 0.55 -19.89 -1.76
N LEU A 33 -0.62 -19.42 -1.32
CA LEU A 33 -1.23 -19.84 -0.05
C LEU A 33 -1.58 -21.34 -0.03
N GLN A 34 -2.16 -21.86 -1.10
CA GLN A 34 -2.47 -23.28 -1.22
C GLN A 34 -1.20 -24.14 -1.15
N ARG A 35 -0.12 -23.71 -1.82
CA ARG A 35 1.17 -24.41 -1.78
C ARG A 35 1.74 -24.49 -0.36
N LEU A 36 1.62 -23.43 0.42
CA LEU A 36 2.09 -23.38 1.81
C LEU A 36 1.32 -24.35 2.72
N LEU A 37 0.01 -24.47 2.55
CA LEU A 37 -0.81 -25.41 3.32
C LEU A 37 -0.42 -26.88 3.10
N ILE A 38 0.14 -27.22 1.95
CA ILE A 38 0.65 -28.56 1.64
C ILE A 38 2.16 -28.68 1.86
N GLY A 39 2.78 -27.75 2.61
CA GLY A 39 4.21 -27.79 2.96
C GLY A 39 5.16 -27.43 1.82
N ARG A 40 4.67 -26.81 0.74
CA ARG A 40 5.51 -26.32 -0.37
C ARG A 40 5.80 -24.83 -0.21
N SER A 41 6.91 -24.37 -0.78
CA SER A 41 7.25 -22.95 -0.75
C SER A 41 6.23 -22.08 -1.51
N GLY A 42 5.88 -20.94 -0.92
CA GLY A 42 5.11 -19.87 -1.55
C GLY A 42 5.77 -18.54 -1.26
N LYS A 43 6.02 -17.73 -2.30
CA LYS A 43 6.63 -16.41 -2.12
C LYS A 43 5.62 -15.40 -1.56
N SER A 44 6.06 -14.61 -0.61
CA SER A 44 5.42 -13.37 -0.19
C SER A 44 5.29 -12.40 -1.38
N GLN A 45 4.38 -11.44 -1.33
CA GLN A 45 4.21 -10.47 -2.41
C GLN A 45 4.52 -9.06 -1.93
N LEU A 46 5.15 -8.27 -2.79
CA LEU A 46 5.47 -6.88 -2.52
C LEU A 46 4.91 -6.00 -3.65
N LEU A 47 3.84 -5.29 -3.33
CA LEU A 47 3.16 -4.37 -4.24
C LEU A 47 3.90 -3.04 -4.24
N THR A 48 4.32 -2.57 -5.41
CA THR A 48 4.96 -1.26 -5.54
C THR A 48 4.23 -0.41 -6.55
N GLY A 49 4.04 0.87 -6.25
CA GLY A 49 3.34 1.78 -7.16
C GLY A 49 3.06 3.13 -6.52
N LEU A 50 2.66 4.09 -7.34
CA LEU A 50 2.29 5.43 -6.90
C LEU A 50 1.04 5.42 -6.01
N HIS A 51 0.73 6.55 -5.39
CA HIS A 51 -0.55 6.70 -4.68
C HIS A 51 -1.72 6.60 -5.66
N GLY A 52 -2.85 6.05 -5.22
CA GLY A 52 -4.05 5.93 -6.04
C GLY A 52 -4.10 4.74 -7.01
N VAL A 53 -3.04 3.90 -7.13
CA VAL A 53 -3.04 2.71 -8.01
C VAL A 53 -3.76 1.48 -7.42
N GLY A 54 -4.29 1.59 -6.19
CA GLY A 54 -5.07 0.52 -5.56
C GLY A 54 -4.27 -0.49 -4.73
N LYS A 55 -3.06 -0.16 -4.24
CA LYS A 55 -2.23 -1.04 -3.40
C LYS A 55 -2.96 -1.54 -2.16
N THR A 56 -3.49 -0.62 -1.35
CA THR A 56 -4.23 -0.91 -0.11
C THR A 56 -5.45 -1.78 -0.36
N VAL A 57 -6.21 -1.47 -1.41
CA VAL A 57 -7.39 -2.26 -1.82
C VAL A 57 -6.98 -3.69 -2.16
N LEU A 58 -5.88 -3.86 -2.90
CA LEU A 58 -5.39 -5.19 -3.26
C LEU A 58 -4.88 -5.96 -2.04
N LEU A 59 -4.23 -5.31 -1.04
CA LEU A 59 -3.88 -5.95 0.23
C LEU A 59 -5.11 -6.47 0.98
N TYR A 60 -6.23 -5.74 0.99
CA TYR A 60 -7.48 -6.22 1.57
C TYR A 60 -8.07 -7.39 0.79
N GLU A 61 -8.02 -7.40 -0.54
CA GLU A 61 -8.43 -8.57 -1.33
C GLU A 61 -7.53 -9.78 -1.08
N PHE A 62 -6.24 -9.57 -0.89
CA PHE A 62 -5.30 -10.61 -0.47
C PHE A 62 -5.68 -11.19 0.90
N SER A 63 -6.04 -10.35 1.87
CA SER A 63 -6.52 -10.79 3.18
C SER A 63 -7.79 -11.63 3.08
N ARG A 64 -8.72 -11.25 2.20
CA ARG A 64 -9.94 -12.03 1.93
C ARG A 64 -9.63 -13.37 1.28
N ALA A 65 -8.70 -13.40 0.33
CA ALA A 65 -8.25 -14.65 -0.29
C ALA A 65 -7.59 -15.57 0.73
N ALA A 66 -6.76 -15.03 1.63
CA ALA A 66 -6.14 -15.77 2.71
C ALA A 66 -7.18 -16.35 3.69
N ALA A 67 -8.17 -15.55 4.09
CA ALA A 67 -9.26 -16.01 4.95
C ALA A 67 -10.04 -17.19 4.34
N ARG A 68 -10.33 -17.14 3.04
CA ARG A 68 -11.00 -18.26 2.33
C ARG A 68 -10.18 -19.56 2.36
N ARG A 69 -8.85 -19.47 2.55
CA ARG A 69 -7.93 -20.60 2.66
C ARG A 69 -7.63 -21.01 4.10
N GLY A 70 -8.32 -20.44 5.09
CA GLY A 70 -8.13 -20.77 6.50
C GLY A 70 -6.93 -20.09 7.16
N PHE A 71 -6.34 -19.06 6.53
CA PHE A 71 -5.33 -18.24 7.18
C PHE A 71 -5.99 -17.21 8.11
N ILE A 72 -5.43 -17.07 9.30
CA ILE A 72 -5.70 -15.91 10.13
C ILE A 72 -4.96 -14.73 9.53
N HIS A 73 -5.68 -13.62 9.28
CA HIS A 73 -5.10 -12.43 8.69
C HIS A 73 -5.14 -11.25 9.63
N GLU A 74 -4.10 -10.43 9.59
CA GLU A 74 -3.99 -9.14 10.28
C GLU A 74 -3.39 -8.10 9.34
N HIS A 75 -3.82 -6.86 9.49
CA HIS A 75 -3.35 -5.72 8.70
C HIS A 75 -2.54 -4.77 9.58
N ILE A 76 -1.43 -4.29 9.04
CA ILE A 76 -0.50 -3.36 9.69
C ILE A 76 -0.29 -2.20 8.73
N GLU A 77 -0.57 -0.99 9.18
CA GLU A 77 -0.18 0.23 8.50
C GLU A 77 1.07 0.80 9.17
N VAL A 78 2.11 1.05 8.39
CA VAL A 78 3.38 1.61 8.87
C VAL A 78 3.31 3.13 8.84
N GLY A 79 3.69 3.78 9.94
CA GLY A 79 3.90 5.22 10.01
C GLY A 79 5.38 5.56 10.18
N ASP A 80 5.69 6.84 10.21
CA ASP A 80 7.05 7.39 10.39
C ASP A 80 7.62 7.21 11.81
N ASP A 81 6.87 6.55 12.70
CA ASP A 81 7.15 6.46 14.13
C ASP A 81 8.11 5.32 14.53
N GLY A 82 8.59 4.53 13.56
CA GLY A 82 9.51 3.41 13.80
C GLY A 82 8.91 2.23 14.60
N ARG A 83 7.59 2.22 14.87
CA ARG A 83 6.92 1.23 15.74
C ARG A 83 6.52 -0.07 15.07
N LEU A 84 7.14 -0.46 13.95
CA LEU A 84 6.84 -1.73 13.31
C LEU A 84 6.92 -2.93 14.27
N PRO A 85 7.97 -3.09 15.13
CA PRO A 85 8.07 -4.24 16.03
C PRO A 85 6.87 -4.38 16.97
N LEU A 86 6.40 -3.27 17.53
CA LEU A 86 5.22 -3.26 18.40
C LEU A 86 3.94 -3.59 17.61
N ARG A 87 3.76 -3.03 16.41
CA ARG A 87 2.61 -3.33 15.56
C ARG A 87 2.57 -4.78 15.13
N LEU A 88 3.74 -5.36 14.79
CA LEU A 88 3.87 -6.80 14.52
C LEU A 88 3.50 -7.63 15.75
N ALA A 89 3.99 -7.26 16.94
CA ALA A 89 3.66 -7.96 18.18
C ALA A 89 2.14 -7.95 18.44
N VAL A 90 1.48 -6.82 18.26
CA VAL A 90 0.02 -6.70 18.43
C VAL A 90 -0.73 -7.56 17.40
N ALA A 91 -0.32 -7.53 16.14
CA ALA A 91 -0.94 -8.31 15.08
C ALA A 91 -0.77 -9.82 15.33
N LEU A 92 0.44 -10.26 15.70
CA LEU A 92 0.72 -11.67 16.01
C LEU A 92 -0.01 -12.13 17.29
N CYS A 93 -0.16 -11.26 18.28
CA CYS A 93 -0.97 -11.54 19.47
C CYS A 93 -2.44 -11.82 19.08
N LYS A 94 -3.03 -10.95 18.27
CA LYS A 94 -4.40 -11.15 17.76
C LYS A 94 -4.52 -12.46 16.98
N ALA A 95 -3.54 -12.77 16.13
CA ALA A 95 -3.52 -14.02 15.37
C ALA A 95 -3.44 -15.25 16.29
N LEU A 96 -2.56 -15.25 17.29
CA LEU A 96 -2.44 -16.32 18.27
C LEU A 96 -3.73 -16.52 19.09
N LEU A 97 -4.36 -15.43 19.51
CA LEU A 97 -5.65 -15.51 20.23
C LEU A 97 -6.74 -16.14 19.37
N LYS A 98 -6.82 -15.82 18.08
CA LYS A 98 -7.75 -16.45 17.13
C LYS A 98 -7.42 -17.94 16.91
N LEU A 99 -6.15 -18.33 16.90
CA LEU A 99 -5.70 -19.70 16.77
C LEU A 99 -5.94 -20.53 18.04
N GLY A 100 -5.97 -19.91 19.23
CA GLY A 100 -6.03 -20.59 20.53
C GLY A 100 -7.32 -21.34 20.86
N GLY A 101 -8.35 -21.26 20.04
CA GLY A 101 -9.67 -21.85 20.33
C GLY A 101 -9.75 -23.38 20.32
N LYS A 102 -8.78 -24.11 19.73
CA LYS A 102 -8.75 -25.57 19.68
C LYS A 102 -7.92 -26.16 20.83
N LYS A 103 -8.45 -27.15 21.56
CA LYS A 103 -7.76 -27.82 22.70
C LYS A 103 -6.37 -28.37 22.33
N LYS A 104 -6.19 -28.89 21.10
CA LYS A 104 -4.95 -29.49 20.59
C LYS A 104 -3.75 -28.51 20.56
N VAL A 105 -3.99 -27.23 20.37
CA VAL A 105 -2.94 -26.20 20.24
C VAL A 105 -2.78 -25.34 21.50
N LYS A 106 -3.56 -25.57 22.55
CA LYS A 106 -3.61 -24.69 23.73
C LYS A 106 -2.24 -24.50 24.42
N GLY A 107 -1.46 -25.55 24.57
CA GLY A 107 -0.12 -25.50 25.18
C GLY A 107 0.88 -24.75 24.30
N MET A 108 0.92 -25.06 23.00
CA MET A 108 1.80 -24.39 22.04
C MET A 108 1.44 -22.90 21.92
N ASN A 109 0.15 -22.59 21.88
CA ASN A 109 -0.33 -21.22 21.81
C ASN A 109 0.05 -20.40 23.04
N ARG A 110 -0.06 -21.00 24.25
CA ARG A 110 0.36 -20.36 25.49
C ARG A 110 1.87 -20.09 25.53
N ARG A 111 2.69 -21.03 25.03
CA ARG A 111 4.13 -20.83 24.85
C ARG A 111 4.45 -19.69 23.89
N ALA A 112 3.84 -19.69 22.68
CA ALA A 112 4.03 -18.63 21.70
C ALA A 112 3.63 -17.23 22.22
N LEU A 113 2.54 -17.14 22.99
CA LEU A 113 2.17 -15.91 23.70
C LEU A 113 3.19 -15.51 24.77
N GLY A 114 3.83 -16.47 25.47
CA GLY A 114 4.90 -16.21 26.41
C GLY A 114 6.19 -15.70 25.74
N VAL A 115 6.55 -16.25 24.58
CA VAL A 115 7.65 -15.75 23.74
C VAL A 115 7.34 -14.35 23.20
N LEU A 116 6.13 -14.11 22.75
CA LEU A 116 5.68 -12.78 22.30
C LEU A 116 5.75 -11.76 23.45
N LYS A 117 5.38 -12.14 24.66
CA LYS A 117 5.50 -11.28 25.84
C LYS A 117 6.97 -10.96 26.15
N ALA A 118 7.88 -11.95 26.05
CA ALA A 118 9.31 -11.73 26.19
C ALA A 118 9.83 -10.72 25.16
N PHE A 119 9.48 -10.90 23.89
CA PHE A 119 9.82 -9.99 22.79
C PHE A 119 9.39 -8.54 23.07
N THR A 120 8.15 -8.33 23.54
CA THR A 120 7.65 -6.95 23.78
C THR A 120 8.39 -6.26 24.93
N LEU A 121 8.96 -7.00 25.89
CA LEU A 121 9.76 -6.42 26.99
C LEU A 121 11.13 -5.90 26.52
N THR A 122 11.64 -6.35 25.38
CA THR A 122 12.92 -5.87 24.81
C THR A 122 12.76 -4.65 23.92
N LEU A 123 11.52 -4.24 23.60
CA LEU A 123 11.29 -3.08 22.74
C LEU A 123 11.64 -1.76 23.43
N PRO A 124 12.29 -0.83 22.74
CA PRO A 124 12.77 0.44 23.32
C PRO A 124 11.67 1.29 23.98
N ASP A 125 10.45 1.22 23.46
CA ASP A 125 9.30 1.99 23.94
C ASP A 125 8.62 1.37 25.18
N GLY A 126 9.17 0.29 25.76
CA GLY A 126 8.62 -0.39 26.92
C GLY A 126 7.21 -0.95 26.69
N GLY A 127 6.89 -1.31 25.44
CA GLY A 127 5.58 -1.87 25.10
C GLY A 127 5.37 -3.20 25.81
N SER A 128 4.45 -3.26 26.79
CA SER A 128 4.05 -4.52 27.38
C SER A 128 2.64 -4.88 26.91
N LEU A 129 2.50 -6.07 26.34
CA LEU A 129 1.18 -6.66 26.13
C LEU A 129 0.69 -7.22 27.47
N LEU A 130 -0.48 -6.76 27.92
CA LEU A 130 -1.15 -7.32 29.11
C LEU A 130 -1.70 -8.71 28.77
N LEU A 131 -0.82 -9.72 28.84
CA LEU A 131 -1.16 -11.12 28.59
C LEU A 131 -1.05 -11.89 29.92
N ASP A 132 -2.09 -12.64 30.24
CA ASP A 132 -2.12 -13.56 31.38
C ASP A 132 -1.41 -14.89 31.01
N VAL A 133 -0.12 -14.76 30.72
CA VAL A 133 0.79 -15.88 30.43
C VAL A 133 2.16 -15.63 31.06
N GLU A 134 2.86 -16.69 31.40
CA GLU A 134 4.25 -16.60 31.85
C GLU A 134 5.14 -16.17 30.66
N VAL A 135 6.18 -15.37 30.98
CA VAL A 135 7.22 -15.00 30.02
C VAL A 135 8.04 -16.25 29.69
N VAL A 136 8.29 -16.48 28.41
CA VAL A 136 9.17 -17.56 27.94
C VAL A 136 10.44 -16.92 27.36
N PRO A 137 11.52 -16.83 28.15
CA PRO A 137 12.77 -16.19 27.75
C PRO A 137 13.61 -17.09 26.84
N GLY A 138 14.62 -16.49 26.19
CA GLY A 138 15.65 -17.19 25.43
C GLY A 138 15.28 -17.56 23.99
N THR A 139 14.15 -17.07 23.48
CA THR A 139 13.72 -17.37 22.09
C THR A 139 13.66 -16.13 21.21
N SER A 140 13.14 -15.01 21.72
CA SER A 140 12.91 -13.77 20.96
C SER A 140 13.09 -12.54 21.84
N ASP A 141 14.14 -12.53 22.66
CA ASP A 141 14.44 -11.53 23.67
C ASP A 141 15.95 -11.20 23.75
N SER A 142 16.66 -11.42 22.64
CA SER A 142 18.10 -11.16 22.54
C SER A 142 18.44 -9.67 22.38
N GLY A 143 17.48 -8.85 21.95
CA GLY A 143 17.67 -7.46 21.57
C GLY A 143 18.15 -7.28 20.11
N ASP A 144 18.47 -8.37 19.40
CA ASP A 144 18.66 -8.37 17.95
C ASP A 144 17.34 -8.59 17.23
N LEU A 145 16.81 -7.53 16.61
CA LEU A 145 15.48 -7.52 16.04
C LEU A 145 15.27 -8.61 14.96
N ALA A 146 16.31 -8.92 14.17
CA ALA A 146 16.21 -9.91 13.10
C ALA A 146 16.10 -11.33 13.67
N SER A 147 16.92 -11.65 14.68
CA SER A 147 16.89 -12.91 15.39
C SER A 147 15.56 -13.09 16.12
N ASP A 148 15.12 -12.05 16.83
CA ASP A 148 13.93 -12.06 17.67
C ASP A 148 12.64 -12.20 16.82
N LEU A 149 12.53 -11.48 15.71
CA LEU A 149 11.43 -11.68 14.75
C LEU A 149 11.44 -13.08 14.15
N GLY A 150 12.62 -13.62 13.84
CA GLY A 150 12.76 -14.98 13.33
C GLY A 150 12.23 -16.03 14.30
N GLY A 151 12.59 -15.95 15.58
CA GLY A 151 12.08 -16.80 16.63
C GLY A 151 10.56 -16.67 16.83
N LEU A 152 10.07 -15.44 16.85
CA LEU A 152 8.64 -15.16 17.02
C LEU A 152 7.80 -15.71 15.87
N PHE A 153 8.22 -15.49 14.61
CA PHE A 153 7.54 -16.03 13.44
C PHE A 153 7.55 -17.56 13.42
N GLU A 154 8.64 -18.18 13.89
CA GLU A 154 8.74 -19.63 14.00
C GLU A 154 7.71 -20.20 14.97
N GLU A 155 7.62 -19.66 16.20
CA GLU A 155 6.64 -20.08 17.21
C GLU A 155 5.20 -19.90 16.69
N VAL A 156 4.89 -18.74 16.09
CA VAL A 156 3.59 -18.48 15.50
C VAL A 156 3.27 -19.44 14.35
N GLY A 157 4.25 -19.72 13.49
CA GLY A 157 4.10 -20.63 12.36
C GLY A 157 3.86 -22.08 12.80
N GLN A 158 4.51 -22.52 13.88
CA GLN A 158 4.28 -23.85 14.46
C GLN A 158 2.86 -23.97 15.02
N VAL A 159 2.36 -22.96 15.71
CA VAL A 159 0.95 -22.93 16.19
C VAL A 159 -0.02 -22.96 15.01
N ALA A 160 0.22 -22.15 13.98
CA ALA A 160 -0.62 -22.08 12.79
C ALA A 160 -0.68 -23.42 12.05
N ARG A 161 0.47 -24.09 11.87
CA ARG A 161 0.55 -25.43 11.27
C ARG A 161 -0.21 -26.47 12.09
N ALA A 162 -0.06 -26.47 13.42
CA ALA A 162 -0.79 -27.38 14.31
C ALA A 162 -2.30 -27.14 14.31
N HIS A 163 -2.73 -25.96 13.86
CA HIS A 163 -4.14 -25.58 13.66
C HIS A 163 -4.67 -25.96 12.27
N ASP A 164 -3.85 -26.56 11.40
CA ASP A 164 -4.15 -26.84 9.98
C ASP A 164 -4.47 -25.55 9.17
N GLY A 165 -3.81 -24.45 9.50
CA GLY A 165 -4.00 -23.14 8.88
C GLY A 165 -2.68 -22.39 8.70
N GLY A 166 -2.76 -21.07 8.56
CA GLY A 166 -1.61 -20.20 8.44
C GLY A 166 -1.86 -18.82 9.03
N VAL A 167 -0.83 -18.00 9.07
CA VAL A 167 -0.90 -16.56 9.42
C VAL A 167 -0.49 -15.75 8.20
N PHE A 168 -1.36 -14.82 7.82
CA PHE A 168 -1.16 -13.90 6.71
C PHE A 168 -1.15 -12.47 7.24
N LEU A 169 -0.03 -11.78 7.06
CA LEU A 169 0.11 -10.38 7.45
C LEU A 169 0.12 -9.50 6.20
N THR A 170 -0.66 -8.44 6.22
CA THR A 170 -0.52 -7.37 5.24
C THR A 170 0.16 -6.16 5.91
N ILE A 171 1.17 -5.60 5.25
CA ILE A 171 1.92 -4.44 5.73
C ILE A 171 1.84 -3.35 4.67
N ASP A 172 1.11 -2.29 4.96
CA ASP A 172 0.99 -1.15 4.04
C ASP A 172 2.00 -0.04 4.39
N GLU A 173 2.27 0.84 3.43
CA GLU A 173 3.17 1.98 3.52
C GLU A 173 4.61 1.59 3.96
N MET A 174 5.10 0.43 3.50
CA MET A 174 6.43 -0.11 3.88
C MET A 174 7.60 0.81 3.51
N HIS A 175 7.41 1.79 2.66
CA HIS A 175 8.46 2.77 2.33
C HIS A 175 8.81 3.71 3.50
N HIS A 176 7.99 3.76 4.56
CA HIS A 176 8.30 4.44 5.82
C HIS A 176 9.20 3.61 6.75
N LEU A 177 9.45 2.33 6.43
CA LEU A 177 10.30 1.49 7.25
C LEU A 177 11.75 1.94 7.20
N PRO A 178 12.42 2.09 8.36
CA PRO A 178 13.86 2.15 8.42
C PRO A 178 14.48 0.90 7.76
N ALA A 179 15.61 1.06 7.07
CA ALA A 179 16.29 -0.05 6.39
C ALA A 179 16.54 -1.24 7.32
N ALA A 180 16.98 -1.00 8.54
CA ALA A 180 17.21 -2.04 9.55
C ALA A 180 15.93 -2.82 9.91
N SER A 181 14.78 -2.15 10.01
CA SER A 181 13.50 -2.82 10.29
C SER A 181 13.03 -3.67 9.11
N LEU A 182 13.22 -3.18 7.88
CA LEU A 182 12.93 -3.94 6.68
C LEU A 182 13.83 -5.17 6.56
N GLU A 183 15.12 -5.01 6.83
CA GLU A 183 16.09 -6.11 6.84
C GLU A 183 15.73 -7.17 7.89
N ALA A 184 15.43 -6.76 9.13
CA ALA A 184 15.01 -7.66 10.19
C ALA A 184 13.75 -8.46 9.83
N LEU A 185 12.76 -7.80 9.21
CA LEU A 185 11.55 -8.45 8.71
C LEU A 185 11.87 -9.54 7.67
N ILE A 186 12.76 -9.22 6.73
CA ILE A 186 13.17 -10.14 5.65
C ILE A 186 13.91 -11.35 6.22
N VAL A 187 14.87 -11.13 7.12
CA VAL A 187 15.64 -12.21 7.75
C VAL A 187 14.73 -13.10 8.59
N GLY A 188 13.82 -12.51 9.37
CA GLY A 188 12.83 -13.26 10.14
C GLY A 188 11.92 -14.14 9.27
N LEU A 189 11.44 -13.60 8.16
CA LEU A 189 10.65 -14.36 7.18
C LEU A 189 11.44 -15.48 6.50
N HIS A 190 12.71 -15.25 6.20
CA HIS A 190 13.56 -16.26 5.60
C HIS A 190 13.66 -17.52 6.47
N ARG A 191 13.73 -17.35 7.79
CA ARG A 191 13.76 -18.47 8.75
C ARG A 191 12.50 -19.34 8.64
N VAL A 192 11.32 -18.76 8.69
CA VAL A 192 10.06 -19.52 8.60
C VAL A 192 9.84 -20.13 7.22
N HIS A 193 10.29 -19.45 6.17
CA HIS A 193 10.21 -19.98 4.82
C HIS A 193 11.09 -21.24 4.63
N ARG A 194 12.30 -21.24 5.20
CA ARG A 194 13.17 -22.43 5.20
C ARG A 194 12.56 -23.62 5.95
N LEU A 195 11.83 -23.36 7.03
CA LEU A 195 11.13 -24.37 7.83
C LEU A 195 9.78 -24.78 7.21
N GLY A 196 9.40 -24.20 6.08
CA GLY A 196 8.13 -24.41 5.41
C GLY A 196 6.92 -24.05 6.28
N LEU A 197 7.07 -23.13 7.25
CA LEU A 197 5.99 -22.73 8.15
C LEU A 197 5.01 -21.79 7.45
N PRO A 198 3.70 -21.90 7.71
CA PRO A 198 2.67 -21.15 6.99
C PRO A 198 2.50 -19.72 7.55
N VAL A 199 3.56 -18.92 7.50
CA VAL A 199 3.55 -17.49 7.78
C VAL A 199 3.93 -16.74 6.50
N VAL A 200 3.07 -15.84 6.06
CA VAL A 200 3.22 -15.11 4.79
C VAL A 200 2.97 -13.65 5.01
N ILE A 201 3.71 -12.80 4.28
CA ILE A 201 3.51 -11.36 4.27
C ILE A 201 3.19 -10.91 2.85
N ALA A 202 2.21 -10.02 2.72
CA ALA A 202 2.06 -9.16 1.56
C ALA A 202 2.34 -7.72 1.97
N GLY A 203 3.30 -7.09 1.31
CA GLY A 203 3.65 -5.70 1.58
C GLY A 203 3.21 -4.76 0.47
N ALA A 204 3.05 -3.47 0.79
CA ALA A 204 2.85 -2.42 -0.20
C ALA A 204 3.67 -1.17 0.12
N GLY A 205 4.12 -0.47 -0.92
CA GLY A 205 4.87 0.77 -0.79
C GLY A 205 5.12 1.49 -2.11
N LEU A 206 5.91 2.55 -2.05
CA LEU A 206 6.30 3.32 -3.23
C LEU A 206 7.27 2.54 -4.14
N PRO A 207 7.42 2.95 -5.41
CA PRO A 207 8.32 2.30 -6.35
C PRO A 207 9.80 2.28 -5.92
N SER A 208 10.20 3.15 -4.98
CA SER A 208 11.55 3.20 -4.41
C SER A 208 11.84 2.05 -3.42
N LEU A 209 10.82 1.36 -2.92
CA LEU A 209 10.97 0.30 -1.93
C LEU A 209 11.94 -0.84 -2.36
N PRO A 210 12.03 -1.27 -3.64
CA PRO A 210 13.01 -2.27 -4.06
C PRO A 210 14.48 -1.80 -4.05
N ALA A 211 14.73 -0.50 -3.86
CA ALA A 211 16.07 0.07 -3.89
C ALA A 211 16.89 -0.18 -2.61
N VAL A 212 16.48 -1.12 -1.77
CA VAL A 212 17.24 -1.58 -0.60
C VAL A 212 18.58 -2.20 -1.06
N SER A 213 19.65 -1.78 -0.45
CA SER A 213 21.02 -2.19 -0.81
C SER A 213 21.53 -3.34 0.04
N GLY A 214 22.57 -4.04 -0.45
CA GLY A 214 23.31 -5.06 0.30
C GLY A 214 22.68 -6.47 0.26
N GLU A 215 22.99 -7.29 1.27
CA GLU A 215 22.52 -8.67 1.38
C GLU A 215 20.99 -8.76 1.49
N ALA A 216 20.35 -7.80 2.11
CA ALA A 216 18.89 -7.71 2.21
C ALA A 216 18.20 -7.73 0.84
N ARG A 217 18.83 -7.18 -0.21
CA ARG A 217 18.29 -7.21 -1.57
C ARG A 217 18.18 -8.63 -2.13
N SER A 218 19.23 -9.43 -1.95
CA SER A 218 19.24 -10.83 -2.44
C SER A 218 18.19 -11.68 -1.75
N TYR A 219 17.99 -11.47 -0.44
CA TYR A 219 16.91 -12.13 0.30
C TYR A 219 15.52 -11.66 -0.14
N LEU A 220 15.34 -10.35 -0.37
CA LEU A 220 14.09 -9.80 -0.89
C LEU A 220 13.69 -10.46 -2.22
N GLU A 221 14.60 -10.52 -3.19
CA GLU A 221 14.35 -11.12 -4.51
C GLU A 221 14.06 -12.62 -4.41
N GLY A 222 14.68 -13.30 -3.44
CA GLY A 222 14.42 -14.71 -3.16
C GLY A 222 13.04 -14.99 -2.56
N MET A 223 12.60 -14.14 -1.63
CA MET A 223 11.42 -14.36 -0.78
C MET A 223 10.18 -13.64 -1.24
N PHE A 224 10.33 -12.48 -1.86
CA PHE A 224 9.23 -11.68 -2.34
C PHE A 224 9.09 -11.75 -3.86
N ARG A 225 7.86 -11.76 -4.30
CA ARG A 225 7.51 -11.49 -5.68
C ARG A 225 7.13 -10.03 -5.80
N PHE A 226 7.97 -9.27 -6.49
CA PHE A 226 7.68 -7.86 -6.76
C PHE A 226 6.56 -7.72 -7.77
N ARG A 227 5.59 -6.87 -7.43
CA ARG A 227 4.44 -6.56 -8.26
C ARG A 227 4.33 -5.06 -8.46
N PRO A 228 4.93 -4.53 -9.52
CA PRO A 228 4.72 -3.13 -9.86
C PRO A 228 3.27 -2.95 -10.31
N LEU A 229 2.53 -2.11 -9.58
CA LEU A 229 1.18 -1.70 -9.93
C LEU A 229 1.23 -0.33 -10.59
N GLY A 230 0.68 -0.26 -11.78
CA GLY A 230 0.49 0.97 -12.54
C GLY A 230 -0.98 1.33 -12.69
N PRO A 231 -1.26 2.39 -13.48
CA PRO A 231 -2.60 2.68 -13.95
C PRO A 231 -3.19 1.48 -14.69
N LEU A 232 -4.50 1.41 -14.74
CA LEU A 232 -5.25 0.44 -15.53
C LEU A 232 -5.03 0.71 -17.03
N THR A 233 -5.09 -0.32 -17.84
CA THR A 233 -5.17 -0.17 -19.29
C THR A 233 -6.50 0.47 -19.70
N PRO A 234 -6.67 0.95 -20.95
CA PRO A 234 -7.95 1.50 -21.41
C PRO A 234 -9.12 0.54 -21.20
N ASP A 235 -8.94 -0.74 -21.51
CA ASP A 235 -9.98 -1.76 -21.35
C ASP A 235 -10.31 -2.02 -19.87
N GLU A 236 -9.29 -2.16 -19.02
CA GLU A 236 -9.49 -2.32 -17.56
C GLU A 236 -10.12 -1.08 -16.92
N GLY A 237 -9.77 0.12 -17.40
CA GLY A 237 -10.39 1.37 -16.98
C GLY A 237 -11.85 1.46 -17.40
N ALA A 238 -12.18 0.96 -18.61
CA ALA A 238 -13.57 0.84 -19.06
C ALA A 238 -14.35 -0.17 -18.21
N ASP A 239 -13.77 -1.34 -17.88
CA ASP A 239 -14.41 -2.34 -17.02
C ASP A 239 -14.69 -1.76 -15.61
N ALA A 240 -13.76 -0.99 -15.06
CA ALA A 240 -13.93 -0.33 -13.77
C ALA A 240 -15.11 0.65 -13.72
N LEU A 241 -15.53 1.16 -14.88
CA LEU A 241 -16.69 2.05 -15.03
C LEU A 241 -17.96 1.31 -15.45
N VAL A 242 -17.85 0.44 -16.45
CA VAL A 242 -19.01 -0.20 -17.09
C VAL A 242 -19.63 -1.28 -16.20
N VAL A 243 -18.79 -2.14 -15.58
CA VAL A 243 -19.29 -3.29 -14.81
C VAL A 243 -20.15 -2.84 -13.62
N PRO A 244 -19.70 -1.92 -12.76
CA PRO A 244 -20.53 -1.45 -11.65
C PRO A 244 -21.77 -0.69 -12.11
N ALA A 245 -21.69 0.13 -13.15
CA ALA A 245 -22.85 0.85 -13.68
C ALA A 245 -23.90 -0.09 -14.29
N ALA A 246 -23.46 -1.14 -15.00
CA ALA A 246 -24.34 -2.15 -15.57
C ALA A 246 -25.13 -2.92 -14.52
N ALA A 247 -24.56 -3.15 -13.33
CA ALA A 247 -25.26 -3.77 -12.20
C ALA A 247 -26.48 -2.93 -11.76
N GLU A 248 -26.40 -1.60 -11.93
CA GLU A 248 -27.49 -0.65 -11.65
C GLU A 248 -28.33 -0.33 -12.92
N GLY A 249 -28.17 -1.10 -14.00
CA GLY A 249 -28.89 -0.93 -15.25
C GLY A 249 -28.52 0.30 -16.07
N VAL A 250 -27.32 0.86 -15.86
CA VAL A 250 -26.78 2.05 -16.52
C VAL A 250 -25.61 1.68 -17.42
N GLY A 251 -25.60 2.21 -18.64
CA GLY A 251 -24.50 2.03 -19.61
C GLY A 251 -23.65 3.28 -19.77
N TRP A 252 -22.50 3.11 -20.41
CA TRP A 252 -21.60 4.17 -20.81
C TRP A 252 -21.49 4.27 -22.32
N LYS A 253 -21.44 5.47 -22.88
CA LYS A 253 -21.11 5.68 -24.29
C LYS A 253 -19.61 5.61 -24.54
N ALA A 254 -19.19 5.08 -25.67
CA ALA A 254 -17.77 4.89 -26.00
C ALA A 254 -16.96 6.20 -25.90
N GLY A 255 -17.46 7.31 -26.44
CA GLY A 255 -16.78 8.61 -26.31
C GLY A 255 -16.64 9.11 -24.86
N ALA A 256 -17.59 8.76 -23.97
CA ALA A 256 -17.50 9.06 -22.55
C ALA A 256 -16.39 8.24 -21.87
N LEU A 257 -16.26 6.96 -22.19
CA LEU A 257 -15.20 6.09 -21.67
C LEU A 257 -13.81 6.55 -22.11
N THR A 258 -13.66 6.89 -23.41
CA THR A 258 -12.38 7.41 -23.92
C THR A 258 -11.99 8.68 -23.19
N ARG A 259 -12.91 9.62 -23.04
CA ARG A 259 -12.65 10.88 -22.35
C ARG A 259 -12.33 10.69 -20.88
N MET A 260 -13.05 9.79 -20.22
CA MET A 260 -12.80 9.43 -18.83
C MET A 260 -11.38 8.86 -18.64
N TYR A 261 -10.95 8.00 -19.55
CA TYR A 261 -9.59 7.45 -19.50
C TYR A 261 -8.51 8.52 -19.71
N GLU A 262 -8.74 9.45 -20.65
CA GLU A 262 -7.82 10.57 -20.89
C GLU A 262 -7.61 11.44 -19.65
N VAL A 263 -8.70 11.81 -18.95
CA VAL A 263 -8.62 12.71 -17.80
C VAL A 263 -8.13 12.03 -16.52
N THR A 264 -8.39 10.72 -16.37
CA THR A 264 -7.96 9.94 -15.19
C THR A 264 -6.60 9.27 -15.40
N MET A 265 -6.11 9.21 -16.65
CA MET A 265 -4.91 8.47 -17.04
C MET A 265 -4.90 7.02 -16.54
N GLY A 266 -6.08 6.42 -16.38
CA GLY A 266 -6.25 5.04 -15.91
C GLY A 266 -5.97 4.83 -14.40
N TYR A 267 -5.78 5.88 -13.59
CA TYR A 267 -5.57 5.72 -12.15
C TYR A 267 -6.87 5.33 -11.45
N PRO A 268 -6.92 4.17 -10.75
CA PRO A 268 -8.14 3.64 -10.14
C PRO A 268 -8.85 4.62 -9.20
N SER A 269 -8.10 5.36 -8.35
CA SER A 269 -8.69 6.35 -7.45
C SER A 269 -9.39 7.48 -8.20
N PHE A 270 -8.80 7.96 -9.29
CA PHE A 270 -9.39 9.01 -10.11
C PHE A 270 -10.58 8.50 -10.93
N ILE A 271 -10.50 7.27 -11.43
CA ILE A 271 -11.65 6.63 -12.10
C ILE A 271 -12.87 6.58 -11.17
N GLN A 272 -12.69 6.24 -9.89
CA GLN A 272 -13.77 6.24 -8.91
C GLN A 272 -14.32 7.65 -8.66
N GLU A 273 -13.44 8.65 -8.49
CA GLU A 273 -13.86 10.04 -8.24
C GLU A 273 -14.60 10.65 -9.42
N PHE A 274 -13.99 10.60 -10.61
CA PHE A 274 -14.61 11.15 -11.81
C PHE A 274 -15.86 10.36 -12.22
N GLY A 275 -15.87 9.03 -12.01
CA GLY A 275 -17.02 8.17 -12.25
C GLY A 275 -18.20 8.55 -11.37
N LYS A 276 -17.95 8.80 -10.06
CA LYS A 276 -18.95 9.29 -9.11
C LYS A 276 -19.57 10.60 -9.58
N GLN A 277 -18.75 11.58 -9.94
CA GLN A 277 -19.24 12.88 -10.39
C GLN A 277 -20.02 12.80 -11.71
N ALA A 278 -19.55 11.96 -12.65
CA ALA A 278 -20.28 11.75 -13.92
C ALA A 278 -21.64 11.12 -13.71
N TRP A 279 -21.76 10.17 -12.78
CA TRP A 279 -23.03 9.57 -12.40
C TRP A 279 -23.97 10.61 -11.76
N ASP A 280 -23.49 11.36 -10.78
CA ASP A 280 -24.29 12.32 -10.01
C ASP A 280 -24.83 13.46 -10.90
N LEU A 281 -24.10 13.83 -11.97
CA LEU A 281 -24.48 14.88 -12.91
C LEU A 281 -25.32 14.37 -14.11
N ALA A 282 -25.42 13.08 -14.30
CA ALA A 282 -26.25 12.56 -15.38
C ALA A 282 -27.73 12.80 -15.11
N GLU A 283 -28.50 13.05 -16.18
CA GLU A 283 -29.93 13.40 -16.10
C GLU A 283 -30.72 12.35 -15.27
N GLU A 284 -31.67 12.84 -14.47
CA GLU A 284 -32.57 11.98 -13.72
C GLU A 284 -33.35 11.03 -14.68
N GLY A 285 -33.39 9.73 -14.32
CA GLY A 285 -34.00 8.70 -15.15
C GLY A 285 -33.20 8.27 -16.38
N SER A 286 -32.03 8.88 -16.66
CA SER A 286 -31.15 8.41 -17.71
C SER A 286 -30.58 7.04 -17.36
N LYS A 287 -30.52 6.15 -18.36
CA LYS A 287 -29.85 4.84 -18.24
C LYS A 287 -28.50 4.80 -18.97
N VAL A 288 -27.94 5.96 -19.30
CA VAL A 288 -26.70 6.04 -20.06
C VAL A 288 -25.93 7.28 -19.66
N ILE A 289 -24.65 7.13 -19.35
CA ILE A 289 -23.68 8.22 -19.15
C ILE A 289 -23.07 8.60 -20.51
N ARG A 290 -23.14 9.88 -20.85
CA ARG A 290 -22.72 10.45 -22.13
C ARG A 290 -21.45 11.28 -21.97
N LEU A 291 -20.81 11.62 -23.08
CA LEU A 291 -19.65 12.53 -23.09
C LEU A 291 -19.96 13.87 -22.43
N SER A 292 -21.14 14.42 -22.62
CA SER A 292 -21.57 15.68 -21.99
C SER A 292 -21.60 15.59 -20.45
N ASP A 293 -21.93 14.42 -19.90
CA ASP A 293 -21.97 14.22 -18.44
C ASP A 293 -20.54 14.17 -17.89
N VAL A 294 -19.62 13.51 -18.62
CA VAL A 294 -18.19 13.49 -18.28
C VAL A 294 -17.59 14.91 -18.34
N GLU A 295 -17.82 15.67 -19.42
CA GLU A 295 -17.27 17.02 -19.55
C GLU A 295 -17.75 17.95 -18.42
N ARG A 296 -19.00 17.82 -17.99
CA ARG A 296 -19.54 18.57 -16.85
C ARG A 296 -18.95 18.12 -15.52
N SER A 297 -18.57 16.85 -15.39
CA SER A 297 -18.01 16.28 -14.16
C SER A 297 -16.53 16.67 -13.93
N ILE A 298 -15.76 16.92 -14.99
CA ILE A 298 -14.33 17.18 -14.91
C ILE A 298 -13.99 18.34 -13.95
N PRO A 299 -14.59 19.54 -14.03
CA PRO A 299 -14.25 20.63 -13.14
C PRO A 299 -14.61 20.33 -11.67
N LEU A 300 -15.70 19.63 -11.41
CA LEU A 300 -16.13 19.28 -10.05
C LEU A 300 -15.23 18.22 -9.44
N ALA A 301 -14.97 17.12 -10.15
CA ALA A 301 -14.06 16.08 -9.70
C ALA A 301 -12.64 16.63 -9.46
N THR A 302 -12.19 17.56 -10.33
CA THR A 302 -10.88 18.21 -10.15
C THR A 302 -10.86 19.07 -8.89
N ALA A 303 -11.90 19.83 -8.62
CA ALA A 303 -11.99 20.67 -7.42
C ALA A 303 -12.02 19.82 -6.14
N GLU A 304 -12.77 18.72 -6.13
CA GLU A 304 -12.84 17.77 -5.01
C GLU A 304 -11.47 17.09 -4.74
N LEU A 305 -10.78 16.68 -5.81
CA LEU A 305 -9.42 16.18 -5.68
C LEU A 305 -8.42 17.24 -5.19
N ASP A 306 -8.56 18.47 -5.64
CA ASP A 306 -7.69 19.59 -5.20
C ASP A 306 -7.88 19.88 -3.70
N GLU A 307 -9.11 19.78 -3.18
CA GLU A 307 -9.42 20.03 -1.78
C GLU A 307 -9.09 18.82 -0.89
N ASP A 308 -9.65 17.66 -1.19
CA ASP A 308 -9.61 16.48 -0.30
C ASP A 308 -8.33 15.65 -0.42
N PHE A 309 -7.77 15.57 -1.62
CA PHE A 309 -6.61 14.73 -1.86
C PHE A 309 -5.31 15.54 -1.93
N PHE A 310 -5.19 16.47 -2.87
CA PHE A 310 -3.95 17.22 -3.06
C PHE A 310 -3.73 18.27 -1.97
N GLY A 311 -4.79 18.93 -1.49
CA GLY A 311 -4.73 19.96 -0.46
C GLY A 311 -4.18 19.44 0.87
N VAL A 312 -4.53 18.22 1.25
CA VAL A 312 -4.00 17.55 2.45
C VAL A 312 -2.47 17.34 2.34
N TRP A 313 -1.98 16.97 1.18
CA TRP A 313 -0.54 16.79 0.94
C TRP A 313 0.18 18.15 0.92
N ALA A 314 -0.39 19.12 0.21
CA ALA A 314 0.17 20.47 0.07
C ALA A 314 0.20 21.23 1.41
N GLY A 315 -0.81 21.07 2.24
CA GLY A 315 -0.90 21.69 3.57
C GLY A 315 0.22 21.32 4.54
N ARG A 316 0.89 20.20 4.29
CA ARG A 316 2.05 19.74 5.10
C ARG A 316 3.39 20.32 4.62
N THR A 317 3.39 21.22 3.62
CA THR A 317 4.59 21.76 3.01
C THR A 317 4.92 23.17 3.49
N THR A 318 6.22 23.46 3.63
CA THR A 318 6.76 24.80 3.89
C THR A 318 6.89 25.59 2.58
N ALA A 319 7.11 26.91 2.68
CA ALA A 319 7.28 27.77 1.49
C ALA A 319 8.45 27.30 0.58
N PRO A 320 9.64 26.94 1.08
CA PRO A 320 10.70 26.39 0.24
C PRO A 320 10.35 25.05 -0.43
N GLU A 321 9.60 24.19 0.27
CA GLU A 321 9.13 22.91 -0.28
C GLU A 321 8.10 23.14 -1.40
N ARG A 322 7.18 24.08 -1.22
CA ARG A 322 6.22 24.46 -2.25
C ARG A 322 6.90 25.02 -3.50
N ALA A 323 7.89 25.88 -3.32
CA ALA A 323 8.68 26.39 -4.45
C ALA A 323 9.39 25.25 -5.20
N TYR A 324 9.93 24.28 -4.47
CA TYR A 324 10.59 23.11 -5.07
C TYR A 324 9.61 22.24 -5.87
N LEU A 325 8.46 21.89 -5.29
CA LEU A 325 7.41 21.11 -5.96
C LEU A 325 6.84 21.87 -7.18
N ARG A 326 6.69 23.18 -7.06
CA ARG A 326 6.24 24.03 -8.17
C ARG A 326 7.26 24.07 -9.33
N ALA A 327 8.56 24.09 -9.02
CA ALA A 327 9.62 23.98 -10.01
C ALA A 327 9.64 22.60 -10.67
N MET A 328 9.43 21.53 -9.90
CA MET A 328 9.26 20.18 -10.48
C MET A 328 8.06 20.15 -11.44
N ALA A 329 6.94 20.76 -11.07
CA ALA A 329 5.74 20.79 -11.90
C ALA A 329 5.94 21.53 -13.23
N GLU A 330 6.80 22.57 -13.28
CA GLU A 330 7.15 23.23 -14.55
C GLU A 330 7.87 22.29 -15.53
N LEU A 331 8.70 21.39 -15.02
CA LEU A 331 9.42 20.42 -15.83
C LEU A 331 8.52 19.28 -16.34
N GLY A 332 7.30 19.14 -15.80
CA GLY A 332 6.28 18.19 -16.24
C GLY A 332 5.98 17.06 -15.26
N PRO A 333 5.08 16.14 -15.64
CA PRO A 333 4.60 15.05 -14.77
C PRO A 333 5.59 13.90 -14.65
N GLY A 334 6.59 13.83 -15.51
CA GLY A 334 7.53 12.71 -15.61
C GLY A 334 8.69 12.76 -14.63
N VAL A 335 9.71 11.97 -14.91
CA VAL A 335 10.96 11.99 -14.17
C VAL A 335 11.76 13.23 -14.55
N VAL A 336 12.17 14.01 -13.55
CA VAL A 336 12.96 15.24 -13.71
C VAL A 336 14.31 15.09 -13.02
N ARG A 337 15.32 15.88 -13.43
CA ARG A 337 16.64 15.87 -12.78
C ARG A 337 16.69 16.92 -11.66
N SER A 338 17.28 16.56 -10.51
CA SER A 338 17.47 17.50 -9.38
C SER A 338 18.21 18.77 -9.78
N ALA A 339 19.12 18.70 -10.76
CA ALA A 339 19.85 19.87 -11.29
C ALA A 339 18.93 20.82 -12.06
N GLU A 340 17.97 20.31 -12.81
CA GLU A 340 16.99 21.13 -13.57
C GLU A 340 16.06 21.87 -12.63
N VAL A 341 15.61 21.20 -11.57
CA VAL A 341 14.80 21.83 -10.51
C VAL A 341 15.59 22.93 -9.80
N ALA A 342 16.86 22.68 -9.46
CA ALA A 342 17.73 23.66 -8.82
C ALA A 342 17.95 24.89 -9.72
N ALA A 343 18.15 24.69 -11.03
CA ALA A 343 18.34 25.75 -12.02
C ALA A 343 17.11 26.66 -12.12
N LEU A 344 15.88 26.09 -12.15
CA LEU A 344 14.66 26.87 -12.16
C LEU A 344 14.48 27.73 -10.88
N LEU A 345 15.06 27.28 -9.76
CA LEU A 345 15.04 28.01 -8.49
C LEU A 345 16.20 29.01 -8.35
N GLY A 346 17.05 29.16 -9.36
CA GLY A 346 18.25 30.01 -9.28
C GLY A 346 19.26 29.56 -8.23
N LYS A 347 19.27 28.24 -7.86
CA LYS A 347 20.07 27.69 -6.76
C LYS A 347 21.03 26.58 -7.24
N LYS A 348 22.04 26.30 -6.43
CA LYS A 348 22.89 25.12 -6.63
C LYS A 348 22.18 23.86 -6.09
N THR A 349 22.46 22.71 -6.67
CA THR A 349 21.88 21.42 -6.26
C THR A 349 22.11 21.14 -4.76
N THR A 350 23.26 21.53 -4.22
CA THR A 350 23.59 21.36 -2.79
C THR A 350 22.72 22.19 -1.86
N GLN A 351 22.24 23.36 -2.32
CA GLN A 351 21.38 24.24 -1.52
C GLN A 351 19.94 23.73 -1.44
N VAL A 352 19.48 23.00 -2.45
CA VAL A 352 18.12 22.45 -2.49
C VAL A 352 18.05 21.01 -1.99
N ALA A 353 19.19 20.33 -1.80
CA ALA A 353 19.23 18.94 -1.34
C ALA A 353 18.46 18.70 -0.01
N PRO A 354 18.58 19.55 1.04
CA PRO A 354 17.82 19.34 2.28
C PRO A 354 16.30 19.42 2.06
N VAL A 355 15.85 20.32 1.17
CA VAL A 355 14.42 20.46 0.84
C VAL A 355 13.94 19.20 0.10
N ARG A 356 14.69 18.75 -0.90
CA ARG A 356 14.42 17.51 -1.62
C ARG A 356 14.30 16.32 -0.66
N ASP A 357 15.26 16.14 0.23
CA ASP A 357 15.31 15.01 1.15
C ASP A 357 14.12 15.04 2.13
N THR A 358 13.69 16.24 2.54
CA THR A 358 12.47 16.40 3.36
C THR A 358 11.21 16.04 2.57
N LEU A 359 11.12 16.45 1.29
CA LEU A 359 9.99 16.09 0.43
C LEU A 359 9.92 14.58 0.16
N MET A 360 11.08 13.93 0.01
CA MET A 360 11.15 12.47 -0.10
C MET A 360 10.70 11.77 1.19
N LYS A 361 11.10 12.26 2.36
CA LYS A 361 10.62 11.75 3.67
C LYS A 361 9.11 11.92 3.83
N LYS A 362 8.55 13.03 3.35
CA LYS A 362 7.11 13.29 3.31
C LYS A 362 6.37 12.49 2.23
N ALA A 363 7.07 11.64 1.48
CA ALA A 363 6.52 10.86 0.38
C ALA A 363 5.80 11.69 -0.72
N LEU A 364 6.19 12.96 -0.92
CA LEU A 364 5.66 13.83 -1.98
C LEU A 364 6.38 13.64 -3.31
N CYS A 365 7.65 13.27 -3.26
CA CYS A 365 8.44 12.84 -4.40
C CYS A 365 9.32 11.64 -4.02
N PHE A 366 9.83 10.94 -5.01
CA PHE A 366 10.77 9.84 -4.82
C PHE A 366 11.86 9.90 -5.90
N SER A 367 12.96 9.19 -5.66
CA SER A 367 14.07 9.08 -6.62
C SER A 367 14.00 7.73 -7.33
N PRO A 368 13.57 7.67 -8.61
CA PRO A 368 13.60 6.42 -9.38
C PRO A 368 15.03 5.93 -9.62
N ARG A 369 15.94 6.87 -9.85
CA ARG A 369 17.40 6.63 -10.04
C ARG A 369 18.18 7.77 -9.42
N PHE A 370 19.49 7.60 -9.31
CA PHE A 370 20.39 8.63 -8.80
C PHE A 370 20.19 9.96 -9.56
N ASN A 371 20.03 11.06 -8.83
CA ASN A 371 19.74 12.41 -9.33
C ASN A 371 18.44 12.61 -10.10
N GLU A 372 17.57 11.60 -10.15
CA GLU A 372 16.22 11.71 -10.71
C GLU A 372 15.18 11.86 -9.62
N LEU A 373 14.08 12.53 -9.94
CA LEU A 373 12.93 12.76 -9.08
C LEU A 373 11.64 12.57 -9.86
N ALA A 374 10.63 12.05 -9.20
CA ALA A 374 9.28 11.98 -9.72
C ALA A 374 8.27 12.24 -8.59
N PHE A 375 7.09 12.73 -8.94
CA PHE A 375 5.98 12.83 -8.00
C PHE A 375 5.48 11.44 -7.58
N THR A 376 5.10 11.28 -6.32
CA THR A 376 4.47 10.05 -5.82
C THR A 376 2.98 10.00 -6.09
N VAL A 377 2.38 11.17 -6.40
CA VAL A 377 0.97 11.34 -6.68
C VAL A 377 0.82 11.76 -8.15
N PRO A 378 0.06 11.01 -8.96
CA PRO A 378 -0.23 11.41 -10.33
C PRO A 378 -1.02 12.73 -10.37
N MET A 379 -0.88 13.51 -11.46
CA MET A 379 -1.52 14.82 -11.66
C MET A 379 -1.15 15.91 -10.62
N PHE A 380 -0.24 15.64 -9.70
CA PHE A 380 0.18 16.62 -8.70
C PHE A 380 0.88 17.83 -9.33
N ASP A 381 1.53 17.65 -10.47
CA ASP A 381 2.08 18.76 -11.27
C ASP A 381 1.01 19.73 -11.74
N GLN A 382 -0.14 19.21 -12.20
CA GLN A 382 -1.27 20.04 -12.63
C GLN A 382 -1.90 20.78 -11.45
N PHE A 383 -2.07 20.08 -10.31
CA PHE A 383 -2.51 20.72 -9.06
C PHE A 383 -1.56 21.86 -8.64
N MET A 384 -0.25 21.62 -8.61
CA MET A 384 0.73 22.63 -8.23
C MET A 384 0.66 23.87 -9.11
N LYS A 385 0.40 23.72 -10.40
CA LYS A 385 0.21 24.83 -11.35
C LYS A 385 -1.07 25.61 -11.11
N ARG A 386 -2.17 24.94 -10.71
CA ARG A 386 -3.43 25.61 -10.32
C ARG A 386 -3.30 26.31 -8.99
N TRP A 387 -2.69 25.64 -8.01
CA TRP A 387 -2.56 26.15 -6.64
C TRP A 387 -1.56 27.30 -6.52
N ILE A 388 -0.46 27.26 -7.27
CA ILE A 388 0.55 28.31 -7.35
C ILE A 388 0.73 28.70 -8.81
N PRO A 389 -0.09 29.63 -9.35
CA PRO A 389 -0.07 29.95 -10.77
C PRO A 389 1.25 30.55 -11.26
N SER A 390 1.91 31.35 -10.42
CA SER A 390 3.19 31.96 -10.77
C SER A 390 4.33 30.95 -10.64
N PRO A 391 5.17 30.76 -11.66
CA PRO A 391 6.36 29.93 -11.55
C PRO A 391 7.31 30.50 -10.48
N PRO A 392 8.17 29.68 -9.86
CA PRO A 392 9.16 30.17 -8.93
C PRO A 392 10.13 31.08 -9.64
N SER A 393 10.35 32.26 -9.09
CA SER A 393 11.31 33.28 -9.55
C SER A 393 12.71 32.96 -9.08
#